data_ae3626b8df0c0e077727e6cebbac08a2
#
_entry.id   ae3626b8df0c0e077727e6cebbac08a2
#
_cell.length_a   1.000
_cell.length_b   1.000
_cell.length_c   1.000
_cell.angle_alpha   90.00
_cell.angle_beta   90.00
_cell.angle_gamma   90.00
#
_symmetry.space_group_name_H-M   'P 1'
#
loop_
_entity.id
_entity.type
_entity.pdbx_description
1 polymer ?
#
loop_
_entity_poly.entity_id
_entity_poly.type
_entity_poly.pdbx_seq_one_letter_code
_entity_poly.pdbx_strand_id
1 'polypeptide(L)'
;MSIDFFIAKCQTENIVDKEFGICDDEDEEKKTPAYVDRNQPDKWVAVVKNQTNQSINFTAVDNCVEMNRSDGTMDFRCDAMLTNDDNIVFVELKVQAADWIFHAVDEQLQTTIDHFKANHDLSRYK
;
A
#
# COMPACT_ATOMS: atom_id res chain seq x y z
N MET A 1 4.55 -6.21 -20.33
CA MET A 1 4.87 -7.03 -19.15
C MET A 1 3.83 -6.84 -18.08
N SER A 2 3.46 -7.93 -17.43
CA SER A 2 2.50 -7.86 -16.34
C SER A 2 3.17 -7.38 -15.06
N ILE A 3 2.38 -6.71 -14.20
CA ILE A 3 2.80 -6.25 -12.89
C ILE A 3 2.21 -7.18 -11.85
N ASP A 4 3.04 -7.73 -10.98
CA ASP A 4 2.58 -8.58 -9.88
C ASP A 4 2.59 -7.79 -8.58
N PHE A 5 1.40 -7.46 -8.07
CA PHE A 5 1.24 -6.78 -6.79
C PHE A 5 1.44 -7.70 -5.59
N PHE A 6 1.54 -9.01 -5.83
CA PHE A 6 1.64 -10.00 -4.76
C PHE A 6 3.04 -10.62 -4.68
N ILE A 7 4.07 -9.88 -5.09
CA ILE A 7 5.46 -10.32 -4.97
C ILE A 7 5.81 -10.53 -3.49
N ALA A 8 6.32 -11.72 -3.16
CA ALA A 8 6.57 -12.11 -1.78
C ALA A 8 7.44 -11.13 -0.99
N LYS A 9 8.46 -10.56 -1.63
CA LYS A 9 9.37 -9.61 -0.96
C LYS A 9 8.67 -8.33 -0.50
N CYS A 10 7.51 -8.01 -1.08
CA CYS A 10 6.74 -6.82 -0.75
C CYS A 10 5.64 -7.08 0.27
N GLN A 11 5.43 -8.34 0.66
CA GLN A 11 4.29 -8.74 1.47
C GLN A 11 4.66 -9.09 2.91
N THR A 12 3.77 -8.73 3.83
CA THR A 12 3.71 -9.27 5.18
C THR A 12 2.37 -10.00 5.29
N GLU A 13 2.41 -11.32 5.36
CA GLU A 13 1.22 -12.15 5.25
C GLU A 13 0.64 -12.55 6.61
N ASN A 14 -0.66 -12.85 6.60
CA ASN A 14 -1.36 -13.48 7.73
C ASN A 14 -1.28 -12.67 9.02
N ILE A 15 -1.52 -11.37 8.96
CA ILE A 15 -1.58 -10.51 10.13
C ILE A 15 -2.97 -10.67 10.74
N VAL A 16 -3.03 -11.24 11.93
CA VAL A 16 -4.30 -11.47 12.64
C VAL A 16 -4.44 -10.59 13.88
N ASP A 17 -3.48 -9.73 14.15
CA ASP A 17 -3.50 -8.81 15.27
C ASP A 17 -4.75 -7.93 15.23
N LYS A 18 -5.32 -7.63 16.39
CA LYS A 18 -6.49 -6.74 16.48
C LYS A 18 -6.17 -5.32 16.08
N GLU A 19 -4.92 -4.91 16.23
CA GLU A 19 -4.45 -3.59 15.87
C GLU A 19 -2.99 -3.66 15.48
N PHE A 20 -2.63 -2.99 14.40
CA PHE A 20 -1.24 -2.85 14.00
C PHE A 20 -1.06 -1.55 13.23
N GLY A 21 0.19 -1.11 13.10
CA GLY A 21 0.51 0.14 12.43
C GLY A 21 1.15 -0.04 11.08
N ILE A 22 0.95 0.94 10.22
CA ILE A 22 1.67 1.09 8.96
C ILE A 22 2.62 2.27 9.12
N CYS A 23 3.88 2.04 8.83
CA CYS A 23 4.96 3.01 9.00
C CYS A 23 5.59 3.35 7.65
N ASP A 24 6.09 4.55 7.55
CA ASP A 24 6.85 4.99 6.38
C ASP A 24 8.00 5.86 6.88
N ASP A 25 9.22 5.34 6.76
CA ASP A 25 10.42 6.10 7.08
C ASP A 25 10.73 7.04 5.92
N GLU A 26 10.47 8.33 6.09
CA GLU A 26 10.65 9.33 5.05
C GLU A 26 12.14 9.60 4.78
N ASP A 27 12.85 8.59 4.29
CA ASP A 27 14.24 8.73 3.88
C ASP A 27 14.31 8.79 2.37
N GLU A 28 14.40 10.01 1.82
CA GLU A 28 14.43 10.24 0.39
C GLU A 28 15.64 9.59 -0.29
N GLU A 29 16.74 9.44 0.43
CA GLU A 29 17.95 8.82 -0.12
C GLU A 29 17.82 7.31 -0.23
N LYS A 30 17.24 6.68 0.77
CA LYS A 30 17.13 5.21 0.82
C LYS A 30 15.91 4.66 0.10
N LYS A 31 14.87 5.47 -0.10
CA LYS A 31 13.63 5.08 -0.75
C LYS A 31 13.10 3.75 -0.22
N THR A 32 12.98 3.67 1.11
CA THR A 32 12.49 2.47 1.76
C THR A 32 10.98 2.33 1.58
N PRO A 33 10.46 1.10 1.37
CA PRO A 33 9.02 0.88 1.30
C PRO A 33 8.35 1.04 2.66
N ALA A 34 7.03 1.28 2.65
CA ALA A 34 6.23 1.23 3.87
C ALA A 34 6.28 -0.17 4.49
N TYR A 35 6.07 -0.25 5.80
CA TYR A 35 6.15 -1.53 6.52
C TYR A 35 5.16 -1.59 7.67
N VAL A 36 4.89 -2.81 8.13
CA VAL A 36 4.03 -3.07 9.28
C VAL A 36 4.86 -3.07 10.56
N ASP A 37 4.35 -2.40 11.59
CA ASP A 37 4.91 -2.47 12.93
C ASP A 37 3.82 -2.83 13.94
N ARG A 38 4.18 -3.67 14.92
CA ARG A 38 3.25 -4.18 15.92
C ARG A 38 3.61 -3.75 17.35
N ASN A 39 4.78 -3.16 17.53
CA ASN A 39 5.36 -3.00 18.87
C ASN A 39 5.57 -1.55 19.30
N GLN A 40 5.66 -0.62 18.38
CA GLN A 40 6.01 0.77 18.67
C GLN A 40 4.96 1.75 18.08
N PRO A 41 3.81 1.90 18.75
CA PRO A 41 2.72 2.75 18.23
C PRO A 41 3.13 4.18 17.90
N ASP A 42 4.16 4.70 18.57
CA ASP A 42 4.65 6.06 18.29
C ASP A 42 5.16 6.24 16.86
N LYS A 43 5.55 5.16 16.20
CA LYS A 43 6.03 5.19 14.84
C LYS A 43 4.93 5.05 13.79
N TRP A 44 3.73 4.70 14.21
CA TRP A 44 2.65 4.40 13.27
C TRP A 44 2.15 5.67 12.59
N VAL A 45 2.13 5.69 11.27
CA VAL A 45 1.54 6.75 10.47
C VAL A 45 0.04 6.49 10.30
N ALA A 46 -0.34 5.23 10.14
CA ALA A 46 -1.73 4.81 10.07
C ALA A 46 -1.95 3.61 10.99
N VAL A 47 -3.17 3.45 11.46
CA VAL A 47 -3.56 2.35 12.34
C VAL A 47 -4.58 1.49 11.61
N VAL A 48 -4.35 0.18 11.60
CA VAL A 48 -5.31 -0.79 11.08
C VAL A 48 -5.98 -1.47 12.26
N LYS A 49 -7.30 -1.38 12.33
CA LYS A 49 -8.10 -2.04 13.35
C LYS A 49 -8.75 -3.28 12.76
N ASN A 50 -8.43 -4.41 13.32
CA ASN A 50 -8.88 -5.72 12.85
C ASN A 50 -9.64 -6.43 13.97
N GLN A 51 -10.83 -5.91 14.28
CA GLN A 51 -11.59 -6.35 15.45
C GLN A 51 -12.02 -7.80 15.41
N THR A 52 -12.16 -8.37 14.23
CA THR A 52 -12.59 -9.77 14.05
C THR A 52 -11.42 -10.73 13.85
N ASN A 53 -10.19 -10.26 14.00
CA ASN A 53 -8.97 -11.06 13.84
C ASN A 53 -8.91 -11.83 12.51
N GLN A 54 -9.34 -11.16 11.45
CA GLN A 54 -9.21 -11.73 10.10
C GLN A 54 -7.75 -11.77 9.69
N SER A 55 -7.42 -12.70 8.80
CA SER A 55 -6.07 -12.76 8.23
C SER A 55 -5.94 -11.66 7.16
N ILE A 56 -5.09 -10.68 7.43
CA ILE A 56 -4.84 -9.55 6.53
C ILE A 56 -3.43 -9.68 5.96
N ASN A 57 -3.30 -9.45 4.66
CA ASN A 57 -1.99 -9.36 4.01
C ASN A 57 -1.69 -7.90 3.70
N PHE A 58 -0.49 -7.48 4.05
CA PHE A 58 0.03 -6.16 3.74
C PHE A 58 0.96 -6.27 2.55
N THR A 59 0.83 -5.36 1.59
CA THR A 59 1.76 -5.24 0.46
C THR A 59 2.31 -3.82 0.41
N ALA A 60 3.63 -3.68 0.51
CA ALA A 60 4.28 -2.41 0.22
C ALA A 60 4.26 -2.19 -1.29
N VAL A 61 3.76 -1.06 -1.74
CA VAL A 61 3.64 -0.76 -3.18
C VAL A 61 4.74 0.19 -3.62
N ASP A 62 4.77 1.40 -3.08
CA ASP A 62 5.82 2.35 -3.44
C ASP A 62 7.20 1.85 -3.00
N ASN A 63 8.17 1.97 -3.88
CA ASN A 63 9.55 1.50 -3.68
C ASN A 63 9.66 -0.03 -3.55
N CYS A 64 8.64 -0.79 -3.90
CA CYS A 64 8.67 -2.24 -3.83
C CYS A 64 8.06 -2.89 -5.08
N VAL A 65 6.83 -2.53 -5.45
CA VAL A 65 6.20 -3.03 -6.68
C VAL A 65 6.57 -2.11 -7.83
N GLU A 66 7.16 -2.65 -8.88
CA GLU A 66 7.55 -1.84 -10.04
C GLU A 66 6.35 -1.56 -10.94
N MET A 67 6.09 -0.28 -11.20
CA MET A 67 5.06 0.18 -12.13
C MET A 67 5.68 1.25 -13.02
N ASN A 68 5.93 0.89 -14.27
CA ASN A 68 6.56 1.79 -15.22
C ASN A 68 5.57 2.25 -16.29
N ARG A 69 5.73 3.49 -16.72
CA ARG A 69 5.04 4.01 -17.89
C ARG A 69 5.62 3.38 -19.16
N SER A 70 4.92 3.53 -20.28
CA SER A 70 5.36 2.99 -21.56
C SER A 70 6.73 3.52 -21.99
N ASP A 71 7.14 4.70 -21.51
CA ASP A 71 8.45 5.28 -21.81
C ASP A 71 9.57 4.81 -20.86
N GLY A 72 9.28 3.89 -19.94
CA GLY A 72 10.26 3.35 -19.00
C GLY A 72 10.38 4.11 -17.68
N THR A 73 9.73 5.27 -17.54
CA THR A 73 9.75 6.02 -16.27
C THR A 73 8.78 5.40 -15.28
N MET A 74 9.03 5.62 -13.97
CA MET A 74 8.14 5.12 -12.91
C MET A 74 6.84 5.92 -12.89
N ASP A 75 5.71 5.20 -12.79
CA ASP A 75 4.41 5.82 -12.68
C ASP A 75 4.08 6.16 -11.21
N PHE A 76 3.02 6.93 -10.99
CA PHE A 76 2.56 7.26 -9.64
C PHE A 76 2.10 5.99 -8.91
N ARG A 77 2.42 5.90 -7.62
CA ARG A 77 2.11 4.73 -6.79
C ARG A 77 1.64 5.16 -5.42
N CYS A 78 0.63 4.47 -4.88
CA CYS A 78 0.29 4.62 -3.47
C CYS A 78 1.32 3.87 -2.62
N ASP A 79 1.31 4.12 -1.30
CA ASP A 79 2.31 3.55 -0.40
C ASP A 79 2.12 2.06 -0.17
N ALA A 80 0.88 1.61 -0.01
CA ALA A 80 0.61 0.23 0.41
C ALA A 80 -0.77 -0.24 -0.01
N MET A 81 -0.99 -1.53 0.16
CA MET A 81 -2.26 -2.19 -0.09
C MET A 81 -2.50 -3.24 0.99
N LEU A 82 -3.74 -3.32 1.46
CA LEU A 82 -4.17 -4.36 2.41
C LEU A 82 -5.19 -5.25 1.73
N THR A 83 -5.05 -6.55 1.89
CA THR A 83 -6.00 -7.51 1.31
C THR A 83 -6.40 -8.57 2.32
N ASN A 84 -7.64 -9.03 2.19
CA ASN A 84 -8.09 -10.30 2.76
C ASN A 84 -8.85 -11.04 1.67
N ASP A 85 -9.59 -12.10 2.01
CA ASP A 85 -10.27 -12.90 0.99
C ASP A 85 -11.30 -12.10 0.18
N ASP A 86 -11.95 -11.11 0.79
CA ASP A 86 -13.09 -10.40 0.19
C ASP A 86 -12.84 -8.91 -0.04
N ASN A 87 -11.81 -8.34 0.55
CA ASN A 87 -11.63 -6.88 0.55
C ASN A 87 -10.23 -6.49 0.13
N ILE A 88 -10.13 -5.34 -0.52
CA ILE A 88 -8.85 -4.72 -0.86
C ILE A 88 -8.92 -3.23 -0.51
N VAL A 89 -7.87 -2.72 0.11
CA VAL A 89 -7.75 -1.31 0.48
C VAL A 89 -6.40 -0.79 0.00
N PHE A 90 -6.42 0.25 -0.83
CA PHE A 90 -5.20 0.95 -1.24
C PHE A 90 -4.96 2.10 -0.28
N VAL A 91 -3.71 2.27 0.17
CA VAL A 91 -3.35 3.18 1.24
C VAL A 91 -2.31 4.19 0.76
N GLU A 92 -2.59 5.46 1.00
CA GLU A 92 -1.62 6.55 0.83
C GLU A 92 -1.41 7.23 2.18
N LEU A 93 -0.16 7.30 2.62
CA LEU A 93 0.19 7.82 3.94
C LEU A 93 0.62 9.30 3.80
N LYS A 94 -0.10 10.18 4.51
CA LYS A 94 0.24 11.62 4.55
C LYS A 94 0.15 12.11 5.99
N VAL A 95 1.18 12.82 6.42
CA VAL A 95 1.27 13.36 7.78
C VAL A 95 0.64 14.74 7.88
N GLN A 96 0.63 15.49 6.79
CA GLN A 96 0.04 16.83 6.72
C GLN A 96 -0.91 16.91 5.54
N ALA A 97 -2.01 17.68 5.71
CA ALA A 97 -2.99 17.90 4.65
C ALA A 97 -2.97 19.36 4.19
N ALA A 98 -2.80 19.54 2.88
CA ALA A 98 -3.03 20.81 2.19
C ALA A 98 -3.81 20.48 0.91
N ASP A 99 -4.52 21.45 0.34
CA ASP A 99 -5.41 21.18 -0.79
C ASP A 99 -4.70 20.49 -1.96
N TRP A 100 -3.47 20.91 -2.28
CA TRP A 100 -2.71 20.30 -3.38
C TRP A 100 -2.30 18.85 -3.08
N ILE A 101 -2.19 18.49 -1.81
CA ILE A 101 -1.84 17.12 -1.41
C ILE A 101 -2.99 16.16 -1.74
N PHE A 102 -4.24 16.59 -1.56
CA PHE A 102 -5.39 15.74 -1.88
C PHE A 102 -5.43 15.36 -3.37
N HIS A 103 -5.09 16.29 -4.25
CA HIS A 103 -5.00 15.98 -5.68
C HIS A 103 -3.90 14.97 -5.99
N ALA A 104 -2.73 15.11 -5.37
CA ALA A 104 -1.63 14.17 -5.54
C ALA A 104 -1.99 12.79 -5.00
N VAL A 105 -2.66 12.72 -3.86
CA VAL A 105 -3.13 11.47 -3.27
C VAL A 105 -4.11 10.78 -4.22
N ASP A 106 -5.08 11.52 -4.77
CA ASP A 106 -6.04 10.96 -5.72
C ASP A 106 -5.34 10.37 -6.94
N GLU A 107 -4.36 11.06 -7.50
CA GLU A 107 -3.60 10.57 -8.65
C GLU A 107 -2.82 9.30 -8.31
N GLN A 108 -2.16 9.26 -7.15
CA GLN A 108 -1.38 8.10 -6.72
C GLN A 108 -2.28 6.88 -6.52
N LEU A 109 -3.42 7.06 -5.86
CA LEU A 109 -4.37 5.98 -5.63
C LEU A 109 -5.02 5.52 -6.93
N GLN A 110 -5.49 6.44 -7.76
CA GLN A 110 -6.16 6.09 -9.01
C GLN A 110 -5.21 5.38 -9.97
N THR A 111 -3.99 5.86 -10.11
CA THR A 111 -3.00 5.24 -10.98
C THR A 111 -2.66 3.83 -10.51
N THR A 112 -2.49 3.64 -9.19
CA THR A 112 -2.22 2.31 -8.63
C THR A 112 -3.39 1.36 -8.89
N ILE A 113 -4.63 1.83 -8.67
CA ILE A 113 -5.83 1.03 -8.91
C ILE A 113 -5.92 0.63 -10.38
N ASP A 114 -5.63 1.55 -11.30
CA ASP A 114 -5.67 1.27 -12.73
C ASP A 114 -4.65 0.19 -13.13
N HIS A 115 -3.43 0.26 -12.60
CA HIS A 115 -2.43 -0.77 -12.81
C HIS A 115 -2.86 -2.12 -12.23
N PHE A 116 -3.47 -2.10 -11.04
CA PHE A 116 -3.97 -3.33 -10.43
C PHE A 116 -5.06 -3.98 -11.30
N LYS A 117 -6.03 -3.18 -11.77
CA LYS A 117 -7.09 -3.68 -12.64
C LYS A 117 -6.56 -4.27 -13.94
N ALA A 118 -5.50 -3.69 -14.48
CA ALA A 118 -4.89 -4.16 -15.73
C ALA A 118 -4.18 -5.50 -15.56
N ASN A 119 -3.80 -5.87 -14.35
CA ASN A 119 -2.96 -7.05 -14.09
C ASN A 119 -3.64 -8.10 -13.18
N HIS A 120 -4.70 -7.74 -12.47
CA HIS A 120 -5.39 -8.63 -11.53
C HIS A 120 -6.90 -8.43 -11.63
N ASP A 121 -7.65 -9.44 -11.19
CA ASP A 121 -9.12 -9.39 -11.19
C ASP A 121 -9.63 -8.75 -9.90
N LEU A 122 -10.25 -7.57 -10.00
CA LEU A 122 -10.85 -6.88 -8.86
C LEU A 122 -12.23 -7.42 -8.47
N SER A 123 -12.86 -8.23 -9.32
CA SER A 123 -14.24 -8.67 -9.07
C SER A 123 -14.39 -9.52 -7.82
N ARG A 124 -13.32 -10.16 -7.35
CA ARG A 124 -13.33 -10.96 -6.11
C ARG A 124 -13.37 -10.10 -4.84
N TYR A 125 -13.08 -8.81 -4.95
CA TYR A 125 -13.04 -7.89 -3.79
C TYR A 125 -14.28 -7.01 -3.77
N LYS A 126 -14.66 -6.59 -2.58
CA LYS A 126 -15.82 -5.71 -2.38
C LYS A 126 -15.42 -4.26 -2.14
#